data_480d0d19d9e982d25bf770f1d582c9fb
#
_entry.id   480d0d19d9e982d25bf770f1d582c9fb
#
_cell.length_a   1.000
_cell.length_b   1.000
_cell.length_c   1.000
_cell.angle_alpha   90.00
_cell.angle_beta   90.00
_cell.angle_gamma   90.00
#
_symmetry.space_group_name_H-M   'P 1'
#
loop_
_entity.id
_entity.type
_entity.pdbx_description
1 polymer ?
#
loop_
_entity_poly.entity_id
_entity_poly.type
_entity_poly.pdbx_seq_one_letter_code
_entity_poly.pdbx_strand_id
1 'polypeptide(L)'
;MEIGAGRIQLVFSGKAHPKDDGGKALLQRLLNAAQKVDDAIAVVFLENYDMDKGALITQGVDLWLNTPLRPREASGTSGMKCCLNGVMNFSVLDGWWIEGWEEGVTGWSIGPLPSESELVRYDETQDAVDLYNKLEKTIIPLYYEDQDGWIRMMQRAIAQDASYFNTHRVVKEYCEKAYDINFIGM
;
A
#
# COMPACT_ATOMS: atom_id res chain seq x y z
N MET A 1 -23.17 9.21 5.30
CA MET A 1 -22.72 8.48 6.50
C MET A 1 -21.63 9.33 7.14
N GLU A 2 -21.88 9.92 8.30
CA GLU A 2 -20.85 10.65 9.01
C GLU A 2 -19.83 9.63 9.50
N ILE A 3 -18.62 9.69 8.96
CA ILE A 3 -17.48 8.96 9.52
C ILE A 3 -17.20 9.68 10.84
N GLY A 4 -17.61 9.07 11.94
CA GLY A 4 -17.41 9.67 13.26
C GLY A 4 -15.94 9.95 13.53
N ALA A 5 -15.64 11.12 14.07
CA ALA A 5 -14.30 11.47 14.54
C ALA A 5 -13.75 10.33 15.43
N GLY A 6 -12.56 9.85 15.11
CA GLY A 6 -11.89 8.77 15.84
C GLY A 6 -11.92 7.39 15.19
N ARG A 7 -12.61 7.20 14.06
CA ARG A 7 -12.64 5.91 13.34
C ARG A 7 -11.46 5.70 12.38
N ILE A 8 -10.73 6.75 12.01
CA ILE A 8 -9.57 6.68 11.11
C ILE A 8 -8.42 7.43 11.74
N GLN A 9 -7.24 6.85 11.64
CA GLN A 9 -5.97 7.51 11.89
C GLN A 9 -5.10 7.41 10.65
N LEU A 10 -4.47 8.51 10.26
CA LEU A 10 -3.50 8.53 9.17
C LEU A 10 -2.10 8.64 9.74
N VAL A 11 -1.28 7.63 9.48
CA VAL A 11 0.11 7.61 9.90
C VAL A 11 1.00 7.74 8.67
N PHE A 12 1.78 8.81 8.63
CA PHE A 12 2.76 9.05 7.60
C PHE A 12 4.17 8.92 8.16
N SER A 13 5.08 8.40 7.37
CA SER A 13 6.51 8.44 7.69
C SER A 13 7.33 8.58 6.42
N GLY A 14 8.38 9.36 6.48
CA GLY A 14 9.24 9.58 5.33
C GLY A 14 10.29 10.64 5.60
N LYS A 15 11.21 10.77 4.67
CA LYS A 15 12.18 11.86 4.64
C LYS A 15 12.57 12.15 3.20
N ALA A 16 12.59 13.42 2.84
CA ALA A 16 13.11 13.87 1.56
C ALA A 16 14.66 13.91 1.59
N HIS A 17 15.27 13.58 0.49
CA HIS A 17 16.72 13.81 0.35
C HIS A 17 17.04 15.29 0.49
N PRO A 18 18.18 15.69 1.09
CA PRO A 18 18.54 17.10 1.29
C PRO A 18 18.49 18.00 0.05
N LYS A 19 18.67 17.40 -1.14
CA LYS A 19 18.59 18.12 -2.44
C LYS A 19 17.26 17.94 -3.15
N ASP A 20 16.28 17.25 -2.54
CA ASP A 20 14.95 17.04 -3.13
C ASP A 20 13.98 18.12 -2.61
N ASP A 21 13.96 19.24 -3.28
CA ASP A 21 13.09 20.37 -2.93
C ASP A 21 11.61 20.07 -3.23
N GLY A 22 11.34 19.23 -4.24
CA GLY A 22 9.98 18.76 -4.55
C GLY A 22 9.39 17.89 -3.44
N GLY A 23 10.15 16.93 -2.95
CA GLY A 23 9.76 16.10 -1.80
C GLY A 23 9.57 16.89 -0.52
N LYS A 24 10.44 17.88 -0.25
CA LYS A 24 10.27 18.80 0.91
C LYS A 24 8.98 19.62 0.80
N ALA A 25 8.69 20.16 -0.38
CA ALA A 25 7.46 20.91 -0.62
C ALA A 25 6.21 20.03 -0.43
N LEU A 26 6.27 18.75 -0.87
CA LEU A 26 5.19 17.80 -0.65
C LEU A 26 4.97 17.51 0.85
N LEU A 27 6.03 17.28 1.62
CA LEU A 27 5.95 17.10 3.07
C LEU A 27 5.35 18.33 3.74
N GLN A 28 5.73 19.54 3.36
CA GLN A 28 5.15 20.76 3.90
C GLN A 28 3.65 20.88 3.59
N ARG A 29 3.24 20.52 2.38
CA ARG A 29 1.82 20.49 1.99
C ARG A 29 1.04 19.47 2.81
N LEU A 30 1.59 18.28 3.03
CA LEU A 30 1.00 17.23 3.86
C LEU A 30 0.77 17.74 5.29
N LEU A 31 1.81 18.31 5.93
CA LEU A 31 1.70 18.82 7.30
C LEU A 31 0.68 19.95 7.41
N ASN A 32 0.65 20.86 6.43
CA ASN A 32 -0.35 21.93 6.39
C ASN A 32 -1.78 21.41 6.18
N ALA A 33 -1.95 20.32 5.44
CA ALA A 33 -3.25 19.66 5.26
C ALA A 33 -3.68 18.94 6.54
N ALA A 34 -2.76 18.23 7.19
CA ALA A 34 -3.00 17.56 8.46
C ALA A 34 -3.56 18.50 9.52
N GLN A 35 -2.96 19.68 9.68
CA GLN A 35 -3.43 20.70 10.64
C GLN A 35 -4.88 21.17 10.39
N LYS A 36 -5.36 21.10 9.15
CA LYS A 36 -6.72 21.53 8.81
C LYS A 36 -7.79 20.51 9.16
N VAL A 37 -7.41 19.24 9.31
CA VAL A 37 -8.33 18.12 9.57
C VAL A 37 -8.16 17.51 10.97
N ASP A 38 -7.25 18.05 11.78
CA ASP A 38 -6.86 17.50 13.09
C ASP A 38 -8.02 17.34 14.08
N ASP A 39 -9.03 18.20 13.98
CA ASP A 39 -10.24 18.10 14.78
C ASP A 39 -11.16 16.92 14.36
N ALA A 40 -10.99 16.39 13.16
CA ALA A 40 -11.86 15.37 12.58
C ALA A 40 -11.17 14.00 12.43
N ILE A 41 -9.91 13.99 12.05
CA ILE A 41 -9.12 12.79 11.77
C ILE A 41 -7.72 12.97 12.38
N ALA A 42 -7.31 12.03 13.23
CA ALA A 42 -5.96 12.04 13.76
C ALA A 42 -4.93 11.79 12.66
N VAL A 43 -4.04 12.74 12.43
CA VAL A 43 -2.97 12.65 11.44
C VAL A 43 -1.63 12.74 12.14
N VAL A 44 -0.82 11.69 12.02
CA VAL A 44 0.49 11.60 12.67
C VAL A 44 1.58 11.51 11.61
N PHE A 45 2.60 12.34 11.73
CA PHE A 45 3.80 12.24 10.92
C PHE A 45 4.98 11.80 11.79
N LEU A 46 5.51 10.59 11.48
CA LEU A 46 6.69 10.03 12.14
C LEU A 46 7.96 10.46 11.40
N GLU A 47 8.72 11.33 12.04
CA GLU A 47 9.98 11.83 11.49
C GLU A 47 11.07 10.74 11.46
N ASN A 48 12.11 11.02 10.66
CA ASN A 48 13.33 10.20 10.60
C ASN A 48 13.05 8.72 10.31
N TYR A 49 12.30 8.45 9.24
CA TYR A 49 12.05 7.08 8.78
C TYR A 49 13.34 6.26 8.67
N ASP A 50 13.35 5.10 9.31
CA ASP A 50 14.42 4.12 9.34
C ASP A 50 13.85 2.69 9.26
N MET A 51 14.70 1.68 9.35
CA MET A 51 14.29 0.27 9.24
C MET A 51 13.37 -0.15 10.39
N ASP A 52 13.63 0.33 11.61
CA ASP A 52 12.86 -0.04 12.80
C ASP A 52 11.44 0.55 12.71
N LYS A 53 11.32 1.83 12.34
CA LYS A 53 10.03 2.46 12.09
C LYS A 53 9.29 1.82 10.92
N GLY A 54 10.01 1.48 9.84
CA GLY A 54 9.45 0.76 8.71
C GLY A 54 8.86 -0.59 9.11
N ALA A 55 9.58 -1.37 9.91
CA ALA A 55 9.11 -2.63 10.46
C ALA A 55 7.87 -2.43 11.34
N LEU A 56 7.92 -1.45 12.26
CA LEU A 56 6.83 -1.18 13.17
C LEU A 56 5.54 -0.76 12.44
N ILE A 57 5.65 0.13 11.44
CA ILE A 57 4.49 0.62 10.69
C ILE A 57 3.87 -0.52 9.84
N THR A 58 4.69 -1.30 9.13
CA THR A 58 4.18 -2.40 8.29
C THR A 58 3.57 -3.56 9.08
N GLN A 59 3.79 -3.62 10.39
CA GLN A 59 3.18 -4.59 11.29
C GLN A 59 1.99 -4.02 12.08
N GLY A 60 1.95 -2.71 12.27
CA GLY A 60 1.07 -2.07 13.24
C GLY A 60 -0.12 -1.32 12.65
N VAL A 61 -0.27 -1.25 11.34
CA VAL A 61 -1.41 -0.62 10.67
C VAL A 61 -2.39 -1.67 10.16
N ASP A 62 -3.65 -1.28 9.98
CA ASP A 62 -4.68 -2.18 9.45
C ASP A 62 -4.74 -2.13 7.92
N LEU A 63 -4.46 -0.97 7.35
CA LEU A 63 -4.50 -0.71 5.92
C LEU A 63 -3.23 0.01 5.47
N TRP A 64 -2.62 -0.48 4.41
CA TRP A 64 -1.47 0.13 3.76
C TRP A 64 -1.91 0.87 2.52
N LEU A 65 -1.92 2.20 2.59
CA LEU A 65 -2.26 3.07 1.47
C LEU A 65 -1.00 3.43 0.68
N ASN A 66 -1.00 3.14 -0.63
CA ASN A 66 0.09 3.46 -1.53
C ASN A 66 -0.42 4.12 -2.82
N THR A 67 0.06 5.31 -3.11
CA THR A 67 -0.42 6.13 -4.24
C THR A 67 0.74 6.55 -5.16
N PRO A 68 1.44 5.60 -5.81
CA PRO A 68 2.49 5.93 -6.76
C PRO A 68 1.93 6.61 -8.01
N LEU A 69 2.76 7.43 -8.64
CA LEU A 69 2.47 7.95 -9.98
C LEU A 69 2.84 6.89 -11.03
N ARG A 70 1.85 6.35 -11.73
CA ARG A 70 2.10 5.36 -12.80
C ARG A 70 2.95 5.93 -13.94
N PRO A 71 3.83 5.17 -14.54
CA PRO A 71 4.37 3.86 -14.17
C PRO A 71 5.73 3.99 -13.45
N ARG A 72 5.78 4.67 -12.31
CA ARG A 72 7.04 5.02 -11.64
C ARG A 72 7.42 4.10 -10.48
N GLU A 73 6.50 3.25 -10.04
CA GLU A 73 6.77 2.27 -8.99
C GLU A 73 7.40 1.01 -9.60
N ALA A 74 8.68 0.81 -9.36
CA ALA A 74 9.39 -0.33 -9.95
C ALA A 74 9.04 -1.66 -9.27
N SER A 75 8.73 -1.66 -7.98
CA SER A 75 8.37 -2.86 -7.21
C SER A 75 7.36 -2.54 -6.11
N GLY A 76 7.69 -1.72 -5.09
CA GLY A 76 6.80 -1.41 -3.98
C GLY A 76 6.88 -2.42 -2.83
N THR A 77 8.10 -2.72 -2.35
CA THR A 77 8.35 -3.76 -1.33
C THR A 77 7.66 -3.54 0.01
N SER A 78 7.18 -2.31 0.31
CA SER A 78 6.43 -2.01 1.53
C SER A 78 5.12 -2.77 1.59
N GLY A 79 4.36 -2.81 0.49
CA GLY A 79 3.13 -3.58 0.41
C GLY A 79 3.35 -5.09 0.56
N MET A 80 4.42 -5.63 0.00
CA MET A 80 4.80 -7.04 0.21
C MET A 80 5.06 -7.35 1.70
N LYS A 81 5.74 -6.44 2.42
CA LYS A 81 5.96 -6.58 3.87
C LYS A 81 4.66 -6.52 4.66
N CYS A 82 3.72 -5.69 4.22
CA CYS A 82 2.39 -5.61 4.80
C CYS A 82 1.64 -6.93 4.67
N CYS A 83 1.64 -7.56 3.50
CA CYS A 83 1.02 -8.88 3.30
C CYS A 83 1.57 -9.95 4.25
N LEU A 84 2.90 -9.95 4.51
CA LEU A 84 3.53 -10.88 5.46
C LEU A 84 3.00 -10.72 6.90
N ASN A 85 2.43 -9.57 7.22
CA ASN A 85 1.87 -9.24 8.52
C ASN A 85 0.33 -9.25 8.53
N GLY A 86 -0.31 -9.63 7.43
CA GLY A 86 -1.77 -9.60 7.30
C GLY A 86 -2.36 -8.20 7.16
N VAL A 87 -1.55 -7.19 6.88
CA VAL A 87 -2.01 -5.83 6.61
C VAL A 87 -2.51 -5.73 5.19
N MET A 88 -3.73 -5.22 5.02
CA MET A 88 -4.38 -5.10 3.72
C MET A 88 -3.75 -3.99 2.88
N ASN A 89 -3.56 -4.27 1.59
CA ASN A 89 -3.08 -3.27 0.63
C ASN A 89 -4.24 -2.55 -0.05
N PHE A 90 -4.14 -1.22 -0.11
CA PHE A 90 -4.99 -0.36 -0.90
C PHE A 90 -4.09 0.55 -1.74
N SER A 91 -3.91 0.20 -3.00
CA SER A 91 -2.85 0.81 -3.82
C SER A 91 -3.27 1.04 -5.25
N VAL A 92 -2.72 2.09 -5.84
CA VAL A 92 -2.69 2.26 -7.29
C VAL A 92 -2.02 1.04 -7.91
N LEU A 93 -2.57 0.53 -9.01
CA LEU A 93 -2.02 -0.63 -9.74
C LEU A 93 -0.74 -0.23 -10.46
N ASP A 94 0.37 -0.43 -9.78
CA ASP A 94 1.73 -0.20 -10.28
C ASP A 94 2.70 -1.13 -9.53
N GLY A 95 3.86 -1.39 -10.09
CA GLY A 95 4.85 -2.31 -9.53
C GLY A 95 4.29 -3.70 -9.26
N TRP A 96 4.60 -4.27 -8.10
CA TRP A 96 4.21 -5.63 -7.70
C TRP A 96 2.69 -5.81 -7.58
N TRP A 97 1.96 -4.72 -7.28
CA TRP A 97 0.52 -4.78 -7.04
C TRP A 97 -0.29 -5.12 -8.29
N ILE A 98 0.27 -4.90 -9.48
CA ILE A 98 -0.32 -5.38 -10.73
C ILE A 98 -0.42 -6.92 -10.75
N GLU A 99 0.55 -7.60 -10.12
CA GLU A 99 0.62 -9.06 -10.09
C GLU A 99 -0.11 -9.66 -8.87
N GLY A 100 -0.05 -8.98 -7.71
CA GLY A 100 -0.59 -9.47 -6.44
C GLY A 100 -2.05 -9.09 -6.17
N TRP A 101 -2.60 -8.17 -6.94
CA TRP A 101 -3.93 -7.65 -6.69
C TRP A 101 -5.03 -8.61 -7.14
N GLU A 102 -5.94 -8.87 -6.21
CA GLU A 102 -7.24 -9.47 -6.47
C GLU A 102 -8.28 -8.69 -5.66
N GLU A 103 -9.16 -7.92 -6.35
CA GLU A 103 -10.08 -6.97 -5.74
C GLU A 103 -10.99 -7.62 -4.71
N GLY A 104 -10.95 -7.10 -3.47
CA GLY A 104 -11.75 -7.63 -2.37
C GLY A 104 -11.32 -8.99 -1.84
N VAL A 105 -10.18 -9.51 -2.28
CA VAL A 105 -9.60 -10.79 -1.84
C VAL A 105 -8.24 -10.60 -1.18
N THR A 106 -7.28 -9.99 -1.89
CA THR A 106 -5.94 -9.69 -1.35
C THR A 106 -5.79 -8.22 -0.94
N GLY A 107 -6.70 -7.36 -1.38
CA GLY A 107 -6.74 -5.93 -1.10
C GLY A 107 -7.60 -5.19 -2.11
N TRP A 108 -7.30 -3.92 -2.33
CA TRP A 108 -8.07 -3.07 -3.24
C TRP A 108 -7.16 -2.24 -4.16
N SER A 109 -7.60 -2.09 -5.40
CA SER A 109 -6.97 -1.17 -6.36
C SER A 109 -7.42 0.27 -6.14
N ILE A 110 -6.63 1.22 -6.62
CA ILE A 110 -6.97 2.63 -6.76
C ILE A 110 -6.89 3.00 -8.23
N GLY A 111 -7.95 3.64 -8.72
CA GLY A 111 -8.05 4.12 -10.08
C GLY A 111 -8.33 3.03 -11.12
N PRO A 112 -8.30 3.39 -12.41
CA PRO A 112 -8.64 2.47 -13.50
C PRO A 112 -7.62 1.35 -13.65
N LEU A 113 -8.07 0.23 -14.20
CA LEU A 113 -7.20 -0.87 -14.60
C LEU A 113 -6.21 -0.39 -15.66
N PRO A 114 -4.94 -0.82 -15.63
CA PRO A 114 -3.99 -0.51 -16.68
C PRO A 114 -4.49 -1.09 -18.00
N SER A 115 -4.68 -0.25 -19.00
CA SER A 115 -4.94 -0.68 -20.37
C SER A 115 -3.75 -0.30 -21.25
N GLU A 116 -3.42 -1.14 -22.22
CA GLU A 116 -2.32 -0.89 -23.16
C GLU A 116 -2.47 0.43 -23.96
N SER A 117 -3.72 0.93 -24.07
CA SER A 117 -4.04 2.16 -24.79
C SER A 117 -3.97 3.43 -23.94
N GLU A 118 -3.93 3.32 -22.60
CA GLU A 118 -4.07 4.46 -21.67
C GLU A 118 -2.76 4.94 -21.05
N LEU A 119 -1.62 4.44 -21.46
CA LEU A 119 -0.31 4.97 -21.08
C LEU A 119 -0.13 6.47 -21.41
N VAL A 120 -1.11 7.06 -22.11
CA VAL A 120 -1.00 8.43 -22.68
C VAL A 120 -1.70 9.50 -21.85
N ARG A 121 -2.63 9.17 -20.93
CA ARG A 121 -3.31 10.18 -20.09
C ARG A 121 -3.66 9.61 -18.73
N TYR A 122 -2.72 9.68 -17.82
CA TYR A 122 -2.98 9.45 -16.41
C TYR A 122 -3.69 10.65 -15.79
N ASP A 123 -4.87 10.42 -15.22
CA ASP A 123 -5.65 11.44 -14.51
C ASP A 123 -5.70 11.11 -13.02
N GLU A 124 -4.87 11.78 -12.23
CA GLU A 124 -4.82 11.64 -10.77
C GLU A 124 -6.15 11.96 -10.09
N THR A 125 -7.03 12.71 -10.74
CA THR A 125 -8.34 13.06 -10.19
C THR A 125 -9.24 11.83 -10.10
N GLN A 126 -9.15 10.92 -11.07
CA GLN A 126 -9.91 9.67 -11.06
C GLN A 126 -9.43 8.75 -9.94
N ASP A 127 -8.14 8.66 -9.69
CA ASP A 127 -7.58 7.90 -8.59
C ASP A 127 -8.09 8.43 -7.24
N ALA A 128 -8.10 9.74 -7.05
CA ALA A 128 -8.61 10.34 -5.81
C ALA A 128 -10.09 10.03 -5.59
N VAL A 129 -10.92 10.13 -6.64
CA VAL A 129 -12.34 9.81 -6.55
C VAL A 129 -12.56 8.34 -6.22
N ASP A 130 -11.84 7.42 -6.86
CA ASP A 130 -11.95 5.99 -6.59
C ASP A 130 -11.46 5.64 -5.18
N LEU A 131 -10.33 6.23 -4.75
CA LEU A 131 -9.80 6.07 -3.40
C LEU A 131 -10.85 6.42 -2.35
N TYR A 132 -11.42 7.61 -2.40
CA TYR A 132 -12.41 8.03 -1.41
C TYR A 132 -13.67 7.17 -1.47
N ASN A 133 -14.16 6.83 -2.65
CA ASN A 133 -15.34 5.97 -2.80
C ASN A 133 -15.13 4.59 -2.18
N LYS A 134 -14.00 3.94 -2.46
CA LYS A 134 -13.70 2.60 -1.91
C LYS A 134 -13.45 2.67 -0.40
N LEU A 135 -12.71 3.66 0.06
CA LEU A 135 -12.45 3.84 1.47
C LEU A 135 -13.75 3.99 2.26
N GLU A 136 -14.64 4.90 1.85
CA GLU A 136 -15.87 5.22 2.55
C GLU A 136 -16.96 4.15 2.43
N LYS A 137 -17.12 3.56 1.23
CA LYS A 137 -18.26 2.68 0.94
C LYS A 137 -17.94 1.19 1.06
N THR A 138 -16.67 0.82 1.06
CA THR A 138 -16.25 -0.59 1.04
C THR A 138 -15.33 -0.91 2.21
N ILE A 139 -14.20 -0.23 2.33
CA ILE A 139 -13.11 -0.64 3.24
C ILE A 139 -13.50 -0.36 4.70
N ILE A 140 -13.93 0.85 5.01
CA ILE A 140 -14.33 1.21 6.38
C ILE A 140 -15.53 0.40 6.87
N PRO A 141 -16.62 0.25 6.09
CA PRO A 141 -17.72 -0.62 6.49
C PRO A 141 -17.27 -2.07 6.71
N LEU A 142 -16.47 -2.64 5.82
CA LEU A 142 -15.96 -4.00 6.00
C LEU A 142 -15.17 -4.15 7.31
N TYR A 143 -14.27 -3.22 7.59
CA TYR A 143 -13.45 -3.26 8.80
C TYR A 143 -14.28 -3.21 10.09
N TYR A 144 -15.28 -2.34 10.15
CA TYR A 144 -16.06 -2.11 11.37
C TYR A 144 -17.31 -2.99 11.51
N GLU A 145 -17.87 -3.47 10.41
CA GLU A 145 -19.18 -4.14 10.38
C GLU A 145 -19.10 -5.63 10.01
N ASP A 146 -18.02 -6.07 9.30
CA ASP A 146 -17.78 -7.48 8.95
C ASP A 146 -16.34 -7.91 9.29
N GLN A 147 -16.09 -8.07 10.57
CA GLN A 147 -14.77 -8.49 11.07
C GLN A 147 -14.33 -9.86 10.53
N ASP A 148 -15.25 -10.78 10.34
CA ASP A 148 -14.95 -12.09 9.75
C ASP A 148 -14.53 -11.95 8.28
N GLY A 149 -15.16 -11.05 7.53
CA GLY A 149 -14.77 -10.69 6.17
C GLY A 149 -13.36 -10.12 6.11
N TRP A 150 -13.06 -9.20 7.01
CA TRP A 150 -11.71 -8.62 7.13
C TRP A 150 -10.65 -9.69 7.41
N ILE A 151 -10.90 -10.55 8.39
CA ILE A 151 -9.99 -11.65 8.75
C ILE A 151 -9.79 -12.63 7.58
N ARG A 152 -10.84 -12.96 6.83
CA ARG A 152 -10.72 -13.80 5.63
C ARG A 152 -9.80 -13.16 4.59
N MET A 153 -9.89 -11.85 4.37
CA MET A 153 -8.99 -11.15 3.46
C MET A 153 -7.53 -11.17 3.97
N MET A 154 -7.29 -10.92 5.26
CA MET A 154 -5.96 -11.05 5.86
C MET A 154 -5.36 -12.44 5.61
N GLN A 155 -6.14 -13.50 5.82
CA GLN A 155 -5.72 -14.87 5.55
C GLN A 155 -5.38 -15.10 4.07
N ARG A 156 -6.16 -14.53 3.15
CA ARG A 156 -5.91 -14.61 1.71
C ARG A 156 -4.64 -13.86 1.31
N ALA A 157 -4.44 -12.64 1.78
CA ALA A 157 -3.23 -11.87 1.51
C ALA A 157 -1.97 -12.63 1.99
N ILE A 158 -2.00 -13.24 3.17
CA ILE A 158 -0.90 -14.06 3.67
C ILE A 158 -0.72 -15.31 2.80
N ALA A 159 -1.80 -16.02 2.50
CA ALA A 159 -1.72 -17.30 1.80
C ALA A 159 -1.32 -17.16 0.33
N GLN A 160 -1.77 -16.11 -0.35
CA GLN A 160 -1.52 -15.90 -1.77
C GLN A 160 -0.30 -15.01 -2.00
N ASP A 161 -0.32 -13.79 -1.47
CA ASP A 161 0.72 -12.80 -1.76
C ASP A 161 2.00 -13.03 -0.95
N ALA A 162 1.89 -13.20 0.38
CA ALA A 162 3.07 -13.37 1.20
C ALA A 162 3.82 -14.68 0.89
N SER A 163 3.10 -15.73 0.51
CA SER A 163 3.71 -17.01 0.10
C SER A 163 4.42 -16.91 -1.26
N TYR A 164 3.97 -16.02 -2.13
CA TYR A 164 4.54 -15.85 -3.47
C TYR A 164 5.60 -14.75 -3.51
N PHE A 165 5.32 -13.56 -2.98
CA PHE A 165 6.21 -12.40 -3.00
C PHE A 165 7.20 -12.41 -1.82
N ASN A 166 8.05 -13.44 -1.74
CA ASN A 166 9.03 -13.58 -0.67
C ASN A 166 10.46 -13.80 -1.20
N THR A 167 11.44 -13.49 -0.37
CA THR A 167 12.86 -13.56 -0.73
C THR A 167 13.32 -14.97 -1.07
N HIS A 168 12.78 -16.01 -0.41
CA HIS A 168 13.19 -17.39 -0.67
C HIS A 168 12.88 -17.81 -2.10
N ARG A 169 11.65 -17.52 -2.58
CA ARG A 169 11.27 -17.77 -3.96
C ARG A 169 12.13 -16.98 -4.94
N VAL A 170 12.30 -15.68 -4.69
CA VAL A 170 13.09 -14.81 -5.57
C VAL A 170 14.53 -15.28 -5.70
N VAL A 171 15.19 -15.61 -4.58
CA VAL A 171 16.57 -16.14 -4.59
C VAL A 171 16.64 -17.45 -5.35
N LYS A 172 15.69 -18.38 -5.10
CA LYS A 172 15.62 -19.64 -5.83
C LYS A 172 15.52 -19.43 -7.33
N GLU A 173 14.58 -18.57 -7.77
CA GLU A 173 14.38 -18.29 -9.19
C GLU A 173 15.60 -17.62 -9.83
N TYR A 174 16.29 -16.72 -9.14
CA TYR A 174 17.54 -16.17 -9.64
C TYR A 174 18.64 -17.23 -9.79
N CYS A 175 18.76 -18.11 -8.80
CA CYS A 175 19.73 -19.21 -8.91
C CYS A 175 19.44 -20.10 -10.11
N GLU A 176 18.18 -20.51 -10.28
CA GLU A 176 17.78 -21.43 -11.35
C GLU A 176 17.78 -20.77 -12.73
N LYS A 177 17.23 -19.54 -12.85
CA LYS A 177 16.98 -18.89 -14.16
C LYS A 177 18.08 -17.98 -14.64
N ALA A 178 18.88 -17.41 -13.73
CA ALA A 178 19.91 -16.43 -14.06
C ALA A 178 21.35 -16.95 -13.85
N TYR A 179 21.55 -17.82 -12.86
CA TYR A 179 22.88 -18.32 -12.51
C TYR A 179 23.09 -19.79 -12.84
N ASP A 180 22.12 -20.49 -13.42
CA ASP A 180 22.19 -21.92 -13.77
C ASP A 180 22.58 -22.83 -12.59
N ILE A 181 22.25 -22.43 -11.37
CA ILE A 181 22.50 -23.19 -10.15
C ILE A 181 21.27 -24.04 -9.86
N ASN A 182 21.37 -25.34 -10.15
CA ASN A 182 20.32 -26.29 -9.78
C ASN A 182 20.47 -26.73 -8.34
N PHE A 183 19.47 -26.50 -7.50
CA PHE A 183 19.39 -27.10 -6.17
C PHE A 183 19.06 -28.60 -6.32
N ILE A 184 20.08 -29.45 -6.36
CA ILE A 184 19.89 -30.89 -6.35
C ILE A 184 19.60 -31.30 -4.90
N GLY A 185 18.34 -31.56 -4.61
CA GLY A 185 17.89 -32.33 -3.44
C GLY A 185 18.11 -31.64 -2.07
N MET A 186 17.15 -30.83 -1.63
CA MET A 186 16.80 -30.68 -0.23
C MET A 186 15.37 -31.16 0.00
#